data_dc7b3f451833be28dae7daa1e832e21b
#
_entry.id   dc7b3f451833be28dae7daa1e832e21b
#
_cell.length_a   1.000
_cell.length_b   1.000
_cell.length_c   1.000
_cell.angle_alpha   90.00
_cell.angle_beta   90.00
_cell.angle_gamma   90.00
#
_symmetry.space_group_name_H-M   'P 1'
#
loop_
_entity.id
_entity.type
_entity.pdbx_description
1 polymer ?
#
loop_
_entity_poly.entity_id
_entity_poly.type
_entity_poly.pdbx_seq_one_letter_code
_entity_poly.pdbx_strand_id
1 'polypeptide(L)'
;KMGIEIEHNKEEILVRGKGLHGLSAPTETLDVGNSGTTTRLISGILAGQRFSSSLDGDDSIRTRPMNRIIAPLTSMGADIVSQKGNGCAPLMINGKKLHAIHYNSPVASAQVKSCVLLAGMYGDGITSVTEPFLSRNHTEIMLNYFGAEITSENTTASIKPEPVLEAREITVPGDISSAAYFIAAGLLTPDSEILLKNVGINPTRAGILKICRAMGADLTLLNEKHDGEPTADLLIRTSSLKGTVIEGADIPTLIDEIPMLAVMAAFAEGTTVIRDAQELKVKESDRIAVMVDNLKRMGADIEGTDDGMIIHGGKPLHGAVIDSHLDHRIAMSFAVAGTICEGTMDIL
;
A
#
# COMPACT_ATOMS: atom_id res chain seq x y z
N LYS A 1 -14.05 -15.92 -13.97
CA LYS A 1 -13.54 -17.30 -14.10
C LYS A 1 -14.02 -18.23 -12.97
N MET A 2 -14.37 -17.72 -11.79
CA MET A 2 -14.82 -18.49 -10.62
C MET A 2 -16.35 -18.41 -10.36
N GLY A 3 -17.15 -18.15 -11.38
CA GLY A 3 -18.62 -18.22 -11.33
C GLY A 3 -19.33 -17.00 -10.70
N ILE A 4 -18.64 -15.93 -10.40
CA ILE A 4 -19.25 -14.69 -9.94
C ILE A 4 -19.55 -13.79 -11.13
N GLU A 5 -20.77 -13.29 -11.20
CA GLU A 5 -21.21 -12.32 -12.18
C GLU A 5 -20.81 -10.91 -11.73
N ILE A 6 -20.12 -10.19 -12.63
CA ILE A 6 -19.68 -8.82 -12.39
C ILE A 6 -20.16 -7.97 -13.56
N GLU A 7 -21.02 -7.01 -13.28
CA GLU A 7 -21.49 -6.03 -14.24
C GLU A 7 -20.69 -4.73 -14.07
N HIS A 8 -20.18 -4.20 -15.16
CA HIS A 8 -19.42 -2.96 -15.15
C HIS A 8 -20.15 -1.91 -16.00
N ASN A 9 -20.71 -0.93 -15.34
CA ASN A 9 -21.23 0.29 -15.94
C ASN A 9 -20.16 1.40 -15.87
N LYS A 10 -20.39 2.54 -16.53
CA LYS A 10 -19.40 3.63 -16.58
C LYS A 10 -18.97 4.16 -15.20
N GLU A 11 -19.87 4.13 -14.23
CA GLU A 11 -19.70 4.72 -12.89
C GLU A 11 -19.75 3.70 -11.76
N GLU A 12 -20.26 2.50 -12.04
CA GLU A 12 -20.50 1.49 -11.00
C GLU A 12 -20.02 0.12 -11.44
N ILE A 13 -19.60 -0.68 -10.47
CA ILE A 13 -19.31 -2.11 -10.61
C ILE A 13 -20.27 -2.85 -9.67
N LEU A 14 -21.18 -3.66 -10.25
CA LEU A 14 -22.08 -4.51 -9.50
C LEU A 14 -21.52 -5.94 -9.44
N VAL A 15 -21.25 -6.43 -8.24
CA VAL A 15 -20.79 -7.80 -7.99
C VAL A 15 -21.91 -8.61 -7.37
N ARG A 16 -22.41 -9.63 -8.09
CA ARG A 16 -23.45 -10.54 -7.60
C ARG A 16 -22.84 -11.65 -6.76
N GLY A 17 -22.67 -11.37 -5.46
CA GLY A 17 -22.10 -12.31 -4.51
C GLY A 17 -22.93 -13.58 -4.36
N LYS A 18 -22.26 -14.71 -4.06
CA LYS A 18 -22.89 -16.02 -3.85
C LYS A 18 -22.56 -16.62 -2.48
N GLY A 19 -22.18 -15.76 -1.52
CA GLY A 19 -21.78 -16.18 -0.18
C GLY A 19 -20.38 -16.79 -0.14
N LEU A 20 -19.93 -17.16 1.06
CA LEU A 20 -18.58 -17.60 1.35
C LEU A 20 -18.13 -18.83 0.52
N HIS A 21 -19.04 -19.76 0.24
CA HIS A 21 -18.79 -21.00 -0.49
C HIS A 21 -19.33 -20.99 -1.93
N GLY A 22 -19.67 -19.82 -2.46
CA GLY A 22 -20.33 -19.69 -3.77
C GLY A 22 -19.39 -19.65 -4.97
N LEU A 23 -18.08 -19.76 -4.76
CA LEU A 23 -17.11 -19.85 -5.85
C LEU A 23 -17.15 -21.24 -6.54
N SER A 24 -16.90 -21.27 -7.84
CA SER A 24 -16.78 -22.48 -8.62
C SER A 24 -15.36 -22.68 -9.15
N ALA A 25 -15.00 -23.93 -9.44
CA ALA A 25 -13.70 -24.29 -9.99
C ALA A 25 -13.44 -23.52 -11.30
N PRO A 26 -12.30 -22.84 -11.42
CA PRO A 26 -11.90 -22.23 -12.69
C PRO A 26 -11.55 -23.32 -13.71
N THR A 27 -11.89 -23.09 -14.97
CA THR A 27 -11.57 -24.02 -16.08
C THR A 27 -10.16 -23.80 -16.63
N GLU A 28 -9.50 -22.74 -16.23
CA GLU A 28 -8.17 -22.34 -16.70
C GLU A 28 -7.37 -21.68 -15.56
N THR A 29 -6.09 -21.52 -15.75
CA THR A 29 -5.21 -20.77 -14.84
C THR A 29 -5.75 -19.36 -14.63
N LEU A 30 -5.82 -18.95 -13.38
CA LEU A 30 -6.18 -17.58 -13.00
C LEU A 30 -4.97 -16.68 -13.24
N ASP A 31 -5.11 -15.77 -14.19
CA ASP A 31 -4.10 -14.78 -14.51
C ASP A 31 -4.21 -13.60 -13.52
N VAL A 32 -3.13 -13.35 -12.79
CA VAL A 32 -3.00 -12.25 -11.83
C VAL A 32 -2.16 -11.08 -12.38
N GLY A 33 -1.72 -11.17 -13.64
CA GLY A 33 -0.80 -10.20 -14.24
C GLY A 33 0.48 -10.07 -13.41
N ASN A 34 0.85 -8.85 -13.03
CA ASN A 34 1.99 -8.57 -12.14
C ASN A 34 1.58 -8.35 -10.67
N SER A 35 0.32 -8.63 -10.30
CA SER A 35 -0.22 -8.26 -8.98
C SER A 35 0.16 -9.25 -7.89
N GLY A 36 1.19 -8.93 -7.12
CA GLY A 36 1.54 -9.68 -5.90
C GLY A 36 0.45 -9.61 -4.83
N THR A 37 -0.32 -8.53 -4.77
CA THR A 37 -1.45 -8.37 -3.84
C THR A 37 -2.56 -9.36 -4.19
N THR A 38 -3.02 -9.38 -5.44
CA THR A 38 -4.05 -10.32 -5.90
C THR A 38 -3.62 -11.76 -5.64
N THR A 39 -2.38 -12.12 -6.02
CA THR A 39 -1.84 -13.47 -5.82
C THR A 39 -1.92 -13.90 -4.36
N ARG A 40 -1.44 -13.04 -3.45
CA ARG A 40 -1.36 -13.40 -2.03
C ARG A 40 -2.72 -13.46 -1.36
N LEU A 41 -3.57 -12.46 -1.58
CA LEU A 41 -4.89 -12.39 -0.92
C LEU A 41 -5.82 -13.50 -1.39
N ILE A 42 -5.92 -13.72 -2.72
CA ILE A 42 -6.82 -14.73 -3.27
C ILE A 42 -6.37 -16.16 -2.92
N SER A 43 -5.07 -16.39 -2.72
CA SER A 43 -4.56 -17.69 -2.27
C SER A 43 -5.18 -18.12 -0.93
N GLY A 44 -5.40 -17.18 0.00
CA GLY A 44 -6.09 -17.44 1.27
C GLY A 44 -7.52 -17.93 1.04
N ILE A 45 -8.25 -17.30 0.15
CA ILE A 45 -9.63 -17.70 -0.21
C ILE A 45 -9.65 -19.07 -0.90
N LEU A 46 -8.75 -19.26 -1.88
CA LEU A 46 -8.71 -20.50 -2.67
C LEU A 46 -8.29 -21.72 -1.85
N ALA A 47 -7.45 -21.52 -0.83
CA ALA A 47 -7.01 -22.59 0.07
C ALA A 47 -8.18 -23.25 0.81
N GLY A 48 -9.24 -22.48 1.14
CA GLY A 48 -10.44 -22.97 1.84
C GLY A 48 -11.55 -23.50 0.92
N GLN A 49 -11.37 -23.49 -0.41
CA GLN A 49 -12.39 -23.98 -1.35
C GLN A 49 -12.40 -25.51 -1.43
N ARG A 50 -13.36 -26.07 -2.20
CA ARG A 50 -13.49 -27.52 -2.43
C ARG A 50 -13.06 -27.95 -3.83
N PHE A 51 -12.21 -27.14 -4.47
CA PHE A 51 -11.71 -27.39 -5.82
C PHE A 51 -10.23 -26.99 -5.93
N SER A 52 -9.59 -27.45 -6.99
CA SER A 52 -8.22 -27.05 -7.33
C SER A 52 -8.19 -25.83 -8.23
N SER A 53 -7.16 -25.00 -8.07
CA SER A 53 -6.94 -23.82 -8.89
C SER A 53 -5.45 -23.59 -9.12
N SER A 54 -5.12 -22.95 -10.24
CA SER A 54 -3.75 -22.52 -10.54
C SER A 54 -3.72 -20.99 -10.69
N LEU A 55 -2.69 -20.35 -10.12
CA LEU A 55 -2.41 -18.92 -10.24
C LEU A 55 -1.10 -18.71 -10.99
N ASP A 56 -1.10 -17.85 -11.98
CA ASP A 56 0.10 -17.42 -12.71
C ASP A 56 -0.08 -15.98 -13.22
N GLY A 57 0.95 -15.42 -13.82
CA GLY A 57 0.90 -14.08 -14.41
C GLY A 57 2.14 -13.82 -15.27
N ASP A 58 2.59 -12.57 -15.30
CA ASP A 58 3.75 -12.15 -16.08
C ASP A 58 5.10 -12.59 -15.47
N ASP A 59 6.20 -12.21 -16.13
CA ASP A 59 7.54 -12.57 -15.65
C ASP A 59 7.89 -11.90 -14.31
N SER A 60 7.31 -10.75 -14.01
CA SER A 60 7.52 -10.07 -12.73
C SER A 60 6.95 -10.88 -11.56
N ILE A 61 5.71 -11.41 -11.67
CA ILE A 61 5.12 -12.20 -10.57
C ILE A 61 5.85 -13.53 -10.37
N ARG A 62 6.41 -14.12 -11.46
CA ARG A 62 7.16 -15.38 -11.43
C ARG A 62 8.51 -15.28 -10.71
N THR A 63 8.98 -14.06 -10.40
CA THR A 63 10.20 -13.81 -9.61
C THR A 63 9.91 -13.43 -8.17
N ARG A 64 8.65 -13.06 -7.83
CA ARG A 64 8.30 -12.63 -6.49
C ARG A 64 8.12 -13.79 -5.52
N PRO A 65 8.75 -13.74 -4.31
CA PRO A 65 8.63 -14.81 -3.32
C PRO A 65 7.20 -14.97 -2.80
N MET A 66 6.66 -16.19 -2.85
CA MET A 66 5.36 -16.58 -2.32
C MET A 66 5.46 -17.46 -1.07
N ASN A 67 6.66 -17.84 -0.66
CA ASN A 67 6.88 -18.61 0.57
C ASN A 67 6.30 -17.95 1.81
N ARG A 68 6.20 -16.60 1.83
CA ARG A 68 5.60 -15.82 2.92
C ARG A 68 4.13 -16.16 3.17
N ILE A 69 3.39 -16.63 2.15
CA ILE A 69 2.00 -17.09 2.27
C ILE A 69 1.91 -18.62 2.24
N ILE A 70 2.78 -19.30 1.51
CA ILE A 70 2.79 -20.78 1.44
C ILE A 70 2.99 -21.35 2.85
N ALA A 71 3.95 -20.84 3.61
CA ALA A 71 4.24 -21.35 4.94
C ALA A 71 3.05 -21.28 5.92
N PRO A 72 2.42 -20.11 6.17
CA PRO A 72 1.26 -20.05 7.06
C PRO A 72 0.06 -20.83 6.53
N LEU A 73 -0.25 -20.80 5.22
CA LEU A 73 -1.34 -21.59 4.66
C LEU A 73 -1.11 -23.10 4.82
N THR A 74 0.12 -23.58 4.63
CA THR A 74 0.48 -24.98 4.90
C THR A 74 0.29 -25.32 6.37
N SER A 75 0.62 -24.43 7.30
CA SER A 75 0.37 -24.62 8.73
C SER A 75 -1.13 -24.70 9.06
N MET A 76 -1.99 -24.08 8.25
CA MET A 76 -3.46 -24.21 8.32
C MET A 76 -3.97 -25.53 7.68
N GLY A 77 -3.09 -26.37 7.12
CA GLY A 77 -3.44 -27.61 6.42
C GLY A 77 -3.73 -27.43 4.94
N ALA A 78 -3.49 -26.24 4.35
CA ALA A 78 -3.67 -26.02 2.92
C ALA A 78 -2.68 -26.83 2.09
N ASP A 79 -3.12 -27.25 0.92
CA ASP A 79 -2.29 -27.90 -0.09
C ASP A 79 -1.96 -26.88 -1.19
N ILE A 80 -0.87 -26.15 -0.97
CA ILE A 80 -0.38 -25.08 -1.83
C ILE A 80 1.09 -25.29 -2.16
N VAL A 81 1.42 -25.29 -3.45
CA VAL A 81 2.79 -25.50 -3.93
C VAL A 81 3.17 -24.54 -5.05
N SER A 82 4.44 -24.12 -5.05
CA SER A 82 5.07 -23.52 -6.22
C SER A 82 5.39 -24.63 -7.23
N GLN A 83 4.79 -24.57 -8.42
CA GLN A 83 4.92 -25.63 -9.43
C GLN A 83 6.38 -25.81 -9.92
N LYS A 84 7.18 -24.74 -9.88
CA LYS A 84 8.60 -24.78 -10.25
C LYS A 84 9.52 -25.10 -9.07
N GLY A 85 8.97 -25.26 -7.85
CA GLY A 85 9.76 -25.54 -6.64
C GLY A 85 10.66 -24.39 -6.17
N ASN A 86 10.55 -23.19 -6.76
CA ASN A 86 11.37 -22.02 -6.45
C ASN A 86 10.71 -21.05 -5.45
N GLY A 87 9.52 -21.40 -4.93
CA GLY A 87 8.76 -20.56 -4.00
C GLY A 87 8.10 -19.34 -4.64
N CYS A 88 7.97 -19.30 -5.97
CA CYS A 88 7.31 -18.24 -6.74
C CYS A 88 6.13 -18.82 -7.54
N ALA A 89 5.41 -17.97 -8.26
CA ALA A 89 4.40 -18.43 -9.23
C ALA A 89 5.05 -19.22 -10.39
N PRO A 90 4.32 -20.14 -11.07
CA PRO A 90 2.92 -20.53 -10.87
C PRO A 90 2.67 -21.27 -9.56
N LEU A 91 1.50 -21.01 -8.93
CA LEU A 91 1.06 -21.71 -7.74
C LEU A 91 -0.07 -22.67 -8.08
N MET A 92 0.00 -23.89 -7.52
CA MET A 92 -1.13 -24.83 -7.51
C MET A 92 -1.71 -24.86 -6.10
N ILE A 93 -3.02 -24.70 -6.01
CA ILE A 93 -3.76 -24.71 -4.74
C ILE A 93 -4.88 -25.74 -4.85
N ASN A 94 -4.79 -26.77 -4.03
CA ASN A 94 -5.85 -27.76 -3.89
C ASN A 94 -6.64 -27.41 -2.62
N GLY A 95 -7.84 -26.90 -2.80
CA GLY A 95 -8.66 -26.45 -1.67
C GLY A 95 -8.99 -27.60 -0.72
N LYS A 96 -8.90 -27.32 0.58
CA LYS A 96 -9.12 -28.27 1.68
C LYS A 96 -9.82 -27.61 2.85
N LYS A 97 -10.30 -28.43 3.79
CA LYS A 97 -10.70 -27.94 5.11
C LYS A 97 -9.46 -27.40 5.82
N LEU A 98 -9.53 -26.17 6.29
CA LEU A 98 -8.46 -25.51 7.00
C LEU A 98 -8.61 -25.64 8.52
N HIS A 99 -7.48 -25.63 9.23
CA HIS A 99 -7.43 -25.53 10.68
C HIS A 99 -7.12 -24.11 11.13
N ALA A 100 -7.71 -23.71 12.24
CA ALA A 100 -7.37 -22.45 12.88
C ALA A 100 -5.93 -22.46 13.39
N ILE A 101 -5.24 -21.33 13.24
CA ILE A 101 -3.87 -21.17 13.77
C ILE A 101 -3.72 -19.80 14.46
N HIS A 102 -2.73 -19.73 15.34
CA HIS A 102 -2.13 -18.47 15.75
C HIS A 102 -0.79 -18.31 15.02
N TYR A 103 -0.72 -17.39 14.06
CA TYR A 103 0.49 -17.18 13.26
C TYR A 103 1.29 -15.97 13.75
N ASN A 104 2.51 -16.22 14.25
CA ASN A 104 3.45 -15.15 14.53
C ASN A 104 4.25 -14.84 13.25
N SER A 105 3.92 -13.74 12.63
CA SER A 105 4.58 -13.33 11.38
C SER A 105 6.00 -12.81 11.68
N PRO A 106 7.03 -13.30 10.98
CA PRO A 106 8.40 -12.82 11.18
C PRO A 106 8.62 -11.39 10.67
N VAL A 107 7.70 -10.87 9.86
CA VAL A 107 7.76 -9.54 9.27
C VAL A 107 6.38 -8.87 9.31
N ALA A 108 6.34 -7.56 9.40
CA ALA A 108 5.12 -6.79 9.23
C ALA A 108 4.73 -6.80 7.74
N SER A 109 3.63 -7.47 7.40
CA SER A 109 3.16 -7.57 6.02
C SER A 109 1.64 -7.67 5.94
N ALA A 110 1.01 -6.59 5.57
CA ALA A 110 -0.44 -6.55 5.36
C ALA A 110 -0.93 -7.67 4.41
N GLN A 111 -0.16 -8.01 3.38
CA GLN A 111 -0.55 -9.05 2.43
C GLN A 111 -0.51 -10.46 3.04
N VAL A 112 0.46 -10.75 3.91
CA VAL A 112 0.54 -12.03 4.63
C VAL A 112 -0.60 -12.10 5.64
N LYS A 113 -0.78 -11.07 6.44
CA LYS A 113 -1.87 -10.95 7.41
C LYS A 113 -3.22 -11.14 6.73
N SER A 114 -3.50 -10.38 5.67
CA SER A 114 -4.74 -10.50 4.90
C SER A 114 -4.96 -11.89 4.34
N CYS A 115 -3.92 -12.52 3.79
CA CYS A 115 -3.99 -13.89 3.27
C CYS A 115 -4.44 -14.88 4.36
N VAL A 116 -3.82 -14.83 5.54
CA VAL A 116 -4.15 -15.73 6.66
C VAL A 116 -5.53 -15.45 7.23
N LEU A 117 -5.93 -14.17 7.37
CA LEU A 117 -7.28 -13.81 7.83
C LEU A 117 -8.35 -14.28 6.84
N LEU A 118 -8.13 -14.08 5.53
CA LEU A 118 -9.06 -14.55 4.49
C LEU A 118 -9.16 -16.08 4.48
N ALA A 119 -8.06 -16.81 4.69
CA ALA A 119 -8.09 -18.26 4.87
C ALA A 119 -8.79 -18.66 6.17
N GLY A 120 -8.63 -17.88 7.24
CA GLY A 120 -9.25 -18.07 8.54
C GLY A 120 -10.77 -18.08 8.51
N MET A 121 -11.39 -17.41 7.52
CA MET A 121 -12.85 -17.49 7.32
C MET A 121 -13.33 -18.91 7.05
N TYR A 122 -12.47 -19.79 6.54
CA TYR A 122 -12.76 -21.21 6.21
C TYR A 122 -12.19 -22.19 7.24
N GLY A 123 -11.64 -21.68 8.34
CA GLY A 123 -11.04 -22.49 9.41
C GLY A 123 -12.07 -23.19 10.31
N ASP A 124 -11.59 -24.04 11.19
CA ASP A 124 -12.41 -24.74 12.19
C ASP A 124 -12.43 -24.06 13.59
N GLY A 125 -11.88 -22.85 13.68
CA GLY A 125 -11.84 -22.02 14.88
C GLY A 125 -11.29 -20.63 14.60
N ILE A 126 -11.04 -19.84 15.65
CA ILE A 126 -10.50 -18.48 15.53
C ILE A 126 -9.05 -18.56 15.02
N THR A 127 -8.81 -17.87 13.90
CA THR A 127 -7.46 -17.72 13.34
C THR A 127 -6.94 -16.32 13.66
N SER A 128 -5.68 -16.23 14.11
CA SER A 128 -5.06 -14.96 14.45
C SER A 128 -3.67 -14.81 13.85
N VAL A 129 -3.28 -13.55 13.62
CA VAL A 129 -1.96 -13.14 13.13
C VAL A 129 -1.41 -12.07 14.04
N THR A 130 -0.21 -12.30 14.59
CA THR A 130 0.56 -11.28 15.31
C THR A 130 1.75 -10.85 14.47
N GLU A 131 1.90 -9.54 14.28
CA GLU A 131 3.01 -8.93 13.54
C GLU A 131 4.01 -8.27 14.50
N PRO A 132 5.30 -8.14 14.13
CA PRO A 132 6.28 -7.42 14.94
C PRO A 132 5.97 -5.91 15.05
N PHE A 133 5.35 -5.33 14.00
CA PHE A 133 4.88 -3.96 13.93
C PHE A 133 3.54 -3.94 13.20
N LEU A 134 2.70 -2.94 13.48
CA LEU A 134 1.40 -2.80 12.84
C LEU A 134 1.57 -2.51 11.34
N SER A 135 1.08 -3.41 10.50
CA SER A 135 0.94 -3.19 9.06
C SER A 135 -0.44 -2.62 8.71
N ARG A 136 -0.66 -2.29 7.44
CA ARG A 136 -1.96 -1.79 6.93
C ARG A 136 -3.10 -2.73 7.34
N ASN A 137 -4.23 -2.15 7.75
CA ASN A 137 -5.38 -2.87 8.32
C ASN A 137 -6.66 -2.77 7.48
N HIS A 138 -6.53 -2.52 6.18
CA HIS A 138 -7.67 -2.40 5.27
C HIS A 138 -8.56 -3.66 5.25
N THR A 139 -7.96 -4.85 5.32
CA THR A 139 -8.71 -6.11 5.33
C THR A 139 -9.56 -6.26 6.58
N GLU A 140 -9.03 -5.88 7.75
CA GLU A 140 -9.74 -5.92 9.01
C GLU A 140 -10.94 -4.98 9.00
N ILE A 141 -10.73 -3.74 8.54
CA ILE A 141 -11.80 -2.74 8.43
C ILE A 141 -12.88 -3.19 7.46
N MET A 142 -12.48 -3.64 6.26
CA MET A 142 -13.43 -4.06 5.23
C MET A 142 -14.20 -5.31 5.62
N LEU A 143 -13.57 -6.32 6.19
CA LEU A 143 -14.26 -7.52 6.65
C LEU A 143 -15.26 -7.20 7.76
N ASN A 144 -14.93 -6.33 8.72
CA ASN A 144 -15.87 -5.84 9.72
C ASN A 144 -17.05 -5.08 9.07
N TYR A 145 -16.76 -4.23 8.08
CA TYR A 145 -17.82 -3.51 7.35
C TYR A 145 -18.78 -4.44 6.62
N PHE A 146 -18.28 -5.58 6.11
CA PHE A 146 -19.10 -6.63 5.51
C PHE A 146 -19.79 -7.55 6.54
N GLY A 147 -19.55 -7.38 7.83
CA GLY A 147 -20.20 -8.14 8.90
C GLY A 147 -19.41 -9.33 9.45
N ALA A 148 -18.14 -9.51 9.05
CA ALA A 148 -17.29 -10.51 9.69
C ALA A 148 -16.91 -10.07 11.11
N GLU A 149 -16.82 -11.04 12.03
CA GLU A 149 -16.33 -10.79 13.38
C GLU A 149 -14.78 -10.86 13.39
N ILE A 150 -14.17 -9.70 13.24
CA ILE A 150 -12.71 -9.55 13.30
C ILE A 150 -12.35 -8.57 14.42
N THR A 151 -11.33 -8.89 15.20
CA THR A 151 -10.81 -8.04 16.27
C THR A 151 -9.35 -7.72 16.01
N SER A 152 -8.94 -6.51 16.39
CA SER A 152 -7.56 -6.06 16.29
C SER A 152 -7.13 -5.49 17.64
N GLU A 153 -6.11 -6.10 18.24
CA GLU A 153 -5.52 -5.67 19.51
C GLU A 153 -4.01 -5.53 19.34
N ASN A 154 -3.51 -4.32 19.50
CA ASN A 154 -2.10 -3.99 19.27
C ASN A 154 -1.64 -4.42 17.85
N THR A 155 -0.76 -5.40 17.74
CA THR A 155 -0.26 -5.95 16.48
C THR A 155 -0.89 -7.30 16.11
N THR A 156 -1.95 -7.71 16.80
CA THR A 156 -2.66 -8.99 16.58
C THR A 156 -4.04 -8.74 15.98
N ALA A 157 -4.32 -9.36 14.85
CA ALA A 157 -5.66 -9.41 14.26
C ALA A 157 -6.19 -10.86 14.34
N SER A 158 -7.48 -11.01 14.69
CA SER A 158 -8.14 -12.31 14.85
C SER A 158 -9.47 -12.33 14.14
N ILE A 159 -9.80 -13.42 13.44
CA ILE A 159 -11.06 -13.59 12.72
C ILE A 159 -11.77 -14.86 13.18
N LYS A 160 -13.10 -14.77 13.37
CA LYS A 160 -13.96 -15.95 13.54
C LYS A 160 -14.23 -16.63 12.21
N PRO A 161 -14.32 -17.97 12.18
CA PRO A 161 -14.63 -18.71 10.97
C PRO A 161 -16.12 -18.55 10.57
N GLU A 162 -16.42 -18.90 9.31
CA GLU A 162 -17.76 -18.93 8.72
C GLU A 162 -18.58 -17.64 8.94
N PRO A 163 -18.00 -16.44 8.61
CA PRO A 163 -18.73 -15.20 8.79
C PRO A 163 -19.92 -15.11 7.86
N VAL A 164 -21.01 -14.52 8.36
CA VAL A 164 -22.16 -14.14 7.53
C VAL A 164 -21.86 -12.76 6.95
N LEU A 165 -21.40 -12.73 5.71
CA LEU A 165 -21.08 -11.48 5.03
C LEU A 165 -22.33 -10.89 4.36
N GLU A 166 -22.52 -9.59 4.52
CA GLU A 166 -23.62 -8.81 3.94
C GLU A 166 -23.13 -7.98 2.76
N ALA A 167 -23.97 -7.86 1.74
CA ALA A 167 -23.69 -6.93 0.62
C ALA A 167 -23.67 -5.48 1.12
N ARG A 168 -22.74 -4.71 0.61
CA ARG A 168 -22.54 -3.29 0.96
C ARG A 168 -22.33 -2.45 -0.30
N GLU A 169 -22.76 -1.22 -0.23
CA GLU A 169 -22.35 -0.18 -1.17
C GLU A 169 -21.01 0.39 -0.72
N ILE A 170 -20.06 0.48 -1.64
CA ILE A 170 -18.71 0.97 -1.37
C ILE A 170 -18.37 2.06 -2.37
N THR A 171 -18.05 3.24 -1.85
CA THR A 171 -17.37 4.27 -2.62
C THR A 171 -15.87 4.07 -2.46
N VAL A 172 -15.18 3.72 -3.56
CA VAL A 172 -13.72 3.50 -3.52
C VAL A 172 -13.00 4.80 -3.18
N PRO A 173 -12.19 4.86 -2.11
CA PRO A 173 -11.43 6.05 -1.76
C PRO A 173 -10.40 6.42 -2.83
N GLY A 174 -10.11 7.73 -2.95
CA GLY A 174 -8.91 8.19 -3.63
C GLY A 174 -7.66 7.69 -2.91
N ASP A 175 -6.66 7.25 -3.66
CA ASP A 175 -5.40 6.75 -3.11
C ASP A 175 -4.56 7.88 -2.54
N ILE A 176 -4.19 7.79 -1.24
CA ILE A 176 -3.35 8.79 -0.57
C ILE A 176 -1.96 8.93 -1.21
N SER A 177 -1.41 7.85 -1.81
CA SER A 177 -0.14 7.94 -2.53
C SER A 177 -0.25 8.78 -3.80
N SER A 178 -1.37 8.67 -4.53
CA SER A 178 -1.66 9.52 -5.68
C SER A 178 -1.97 10.95 -5.24
N ALA A 179 -2.70 11.12 -4.13
CA ALA A 179 -2.98 12.42 -3.53
C ALA A 179 -1.72 13.17 -3.08
N ALA A 180 -0.67 12.46 -2.67
CA ALA A 180 0.58 13.03 -2.15
C ALA A 180 1.20 14.05 -3.12
N TYR A 181 1.14 13.81 -4.43
CA TYR A 181 1.67 14.72 -5.44
C TYR A 181 0.86 16.01 -5.52
N PHE A 182 -0.45 15.93 -5.44
CA PHE A 182 -1.33 17.10 -5.41
C PHE A 182 -1.28 17.84 -4.07
N ILE A 183 -1.08 17.13 -2.95
CA ILE A 183 -0.81 17.72 -1.65
C ILE A 183 0.46 18.57 -1.73
N ALA A 184 1.56 18.00 -2.24
CA ALA A 184 2.82 18.72 -2.38
C ALA A 184 2.69 19.91 -3.35
N ALA A 185 2.04 19.73 -4.50
CA ALA A 185 1.79 20.81 -5.44
C ALA A 185 1.00 21.96 -4.80
N GLY A 186 -0.07 21.65 -4.04
CA GLY A 186 -0.88 22.66 -3.35
C GLY A 186 -0.13 23.39 -2.25
N LEU A 187 0.76 22.70 -1.53
CA LEU A 187 1.55 23.29 -0.44
C LEU A 187 2.68 24.19 -0.96
N LEU A 188 3.33 23.81 -2.06
CA LEU A 188 4.54 24.45 -2.56
C LEU A 188 4.28 25.52 -3.63
N THR A 189 3.18 25.41 -4.39
CA THR A 189 2.86 26.42 -5.43
C THR A 189 2.30 27.70 -4.80
N PRO A 190 2.83 28.87 -5.11
CA PRO A 190 2.31 30.13 -4.60
C PRO A 190 0.82 30.34 -4.92
N ASP A 191 0.08 30.92 -3.96
CA ASP A 191 -1.34 31.27 -4.08
C ASP A 191 -2.25 30.10 -4.50
N SER A 192 -1.87 28.87 -4.15
CA SER A 192 -2.60 27.66 -4.46
C SER A 192 -3.64 27.32 -3.40
N GLU A 193 -4.81 26.87 -3.85
CA GLU A 193 -5.83 26.21 -3.03
C GLU A 193 -6.37 25.01 -3.79
N ILE A 194 -6.20 23.79 -3.24
CA ILE A 194 -6.62 22.53 -3.86
C ILE A 194 -7.56 21.79 -2.90
N LEU A 195 -8.71 21.33 -3.43
CA LEU A 195 -9.62 20.42 -2.74
C LEU A 195 -9.58 19.04 -3.40
N LEU A 196 -8.99 18.05 -2.69
CA LEU A 196 -9.01 16.66 -3.08
C LEU A 196 -10.16 15.95 -2.38
N LYS A 197 -11.09 15.39 -3.13
CA LYS A 197 -12.30 14.77 -2.58
C LYS A 197 -12.14 13.28 -2.32
N ASN A 198 -12.78 12.81 -1.25
CA ASN A 198 -12.91 11.38 -0.91
C ASN A 198 -11.57 10.64 -0.89
N VAL A 199 -10.54 11.22 -0.26
CA VAL A 199 -9.22 10.58 -0.13
C VAL A 199 -9.20 9.64 1.09
N GLY A 200 -8.62 8.44 0.94
CA GLY A 200 -8.41 7.51 2.04
C GLY A 200 -7.46 8.09 3.09
N ILE A 201 -7.93 8.13 4.34
CA ILE A 201 -7.18 8.68 5.48
C ILE A 201 -6.89 7.63 6.55
N ASN A 202 -6.85 6.36 6.19
CA ASN A 202 -6.53 5.28 7.12
C ASN A 202 -5.20 5.58 7.84
N PRO A 203 -5.16 5.60 9.19
CA PRO A 203 -3.96 5.94 9.95
C PRO A 203 -2.75 5.06 9.65
N THR A 204 -2.98 3.79 9.26
CA THR A 204 -1.89 2.87 8.88
C THR A 204 -1.32 3.14 7.50
N ARG A 205 -1.86 4.14 6.77
CA ARG A 205 -1.50 4.44 5.38
C ARG A 205 -1.30 5.93 5.09
N ALA A 206 -1.88 6.80 5.90
CA ALA A 206 -1.92 8.25 5.67
C ALA A 206 -0.89 9.02 6.52
N GLY A 207 0.25 8.43 6.81
CA GLY A 207 1.32 9.05 7.61
C GLY A 207 1.80 10.39 7.02
N ILE A 208 1.74 10.55 5.70
CA ILE A 208 2.07 11.81 5.02
C ILE A 208 1.29 13.00 5.60
N LEU A 209 0.02 12.83 5.97
CA LEU A 209 -0.80 13.91 6.55
C LEU A 209 -0.26 14.38 7.89
N LYS A 210 0.26 13.45 8.71
CA LYS A 210 0.94 13.76 9.98
C LYS A 210 2.22 14.57 9.71
N ILE A 211 3.03 14.11 8.77
CA ILE A 211 4.31 14.77 8.44
C ILE A 211 4.07 16.17 7.82
N CYS A 212 3.10 16.30 6.91
CA CYS A 212 2.74 17.62 6.37
C CYS A 212 2.37 18.61 7.48
N ARG A 213 1.58 18.18 8.47
CA ARG A 213 1.25 19.02 9.63
C ARG A 213 2.48 19.36 10.47
N ALA A 214 3.38 18.41 10.71
CA ALA A 214 4.65 18.64 11.42
C ALA A 214 5.55 19.64 10.68
N MET A 215 5.50 19.65 9.34
CA MET A 215 6.17 20.63 8.49
C MET A 215 5.48 22.00 8.44
N GLY A 216 4.32 22.18 9.09
CA GLY A 216 3.58 23.44 9.12
C GLY A 216 2.63 23.66 7.95
N ALA A 217 2.18 22.60 7.29
CA ALA A 217 1.23 22.65 6.18
C ALA A 217 -0.16 23.18 6.60
N ASP A 218 -0.73 24.08 5.82
CA ASP A 218 -2.16 24.43 5.87
C ASP A 218 -2.96 23.36 5.13
N LEU A 219 -3.29 22.30 5.88
CA LEU A 219 -4.03 21.15 5.41
C LEU A 219 -5.17 20.83 6.37
N THR A 220 -6.40 20.93 5.86
CA THR A 220 -7.62 20.70 6.64
C THR A 220 -8.37 19.47 6.10
N LEU A 221 -8.81 18.60 7.01
CA LEU A 221 -9.71 17.50 6.71
C LEU A 221 -11.16 17.99 6.79
N LEU A 222 -11.94 17.73 5.77
CA LEU A 222 -13.35 18.07 5.68
C LEU A 222 -14.15 16.79 5.38
N ASN A 223 -15.43 16.77 5.74
CA ASN A 223 -16.37 15.70 5.38
C ASN A 223 -15.84 14.29 5.73
N GLU A 224 -15.18 14.14 6.90
CA GLU A 224 -14.64 12.86 7.35
C GLU A 224 -15.75 11.80 7.47
N LYS A 225 -15.49 10.58 6.96
CA LYS A 225 -16.34 9.41 7.05
C LYS A 225 -15.54 8.26 7.64
N HIS A 226 -16.21 7.46 8.49
CA HIS A 226 -15.59 6.32 9.17
C HIS A 226 -16.42 5.02 9.01
N ASP A 227 -17.41 5.02 8.11
CA ASP A 227 -18.20 3.85 7.77
C ASP A 227 -17.44 3.01 6.74
N GLY A 228 -16.79 1.95 7.18
CA GLY A 228 -15.84 1.18 6.39
C GLY A 228 -14.46 1.84 6.34
N GLU A 229 -13.84 1.92 5.19
CA GLU A 229 -12.53 2.55 5.03
C GLU A 229 -12.62 4.07 5.29
N PRO A 230 -11.81 4.63 6.19
CA PRO A 230 -11.92 6.04 6.54
C PRO A 230 -11.50 6.96 5.40
N THR A 231 -12.30 7.98 5.12
CA THR A 231 -12.06 8.96 4.05
C THR A 231 -12.31 10.39 4.51
N ALA A 232 -11.69 11.35 3.81
CA ALA A 232 -11.96 12.78 3.98
C ALA A 232 -11.77 13.52 2.66
N ASP A 233 -12.30 14.73 2.59
CA ASP A 233 -11.88 15.73 1.63
C ASP A 233 -10.68 16.48 2.21
N LEU A 234 -9.62 16.68 1.43
CA LEU A 234 -8.41 17.38 1.84
C LEU A 234 -8.39 18.77 1.21
N LEU A 235 -8.48 19.81 2.03
CA LEU A 235 -8.28 21.18 1.59
C LEU A 235 -6.84 21.59 1.89
N ILE A 236 -6.09 21.92 0.84
CA ILE A 236 -4.65 22.21 0.89
C ILE A 236 -4.41 23.62 0.38
N ARG A 237 -3.63 24.42 1.11
CA ARG A 237 -3.21 25.77 0.71
C ARG A 237 -1.72 25.95 0.76
N THR A 238 -1.21 26.86 -0.05
CA THR A 238 0.19 27.27 -0.05
C THR A 238 0.71 27.49 1.36
N SER A 239 1.87 26.91 1.66
CA SER A 239 2.43 26.93 3.02
C SER A 239 3.95 27.13 3.01
N SER A 240 4.45 27.84 4.02
CA SER A 240 5.87 27.93 4.31
C SER A 240 6.29 26.72 5.15
N LEU A 241 6.78 25.68 4.47
CA LEU A 241 7.15 24.42 5.12
C LEU A 241 8.46 24.54 5.89
N LYS A 242 8.58 23.76 6.96
CA LYS A 242 9.79 23.64 7.79
C LYS A 242 10.28 22.21 7.83
N GLY A 243 11.59 22.06 7.99
CA GLY A 243 12.24 20.76 8.17
C GLY A 243 11.68 20.02 9.40
N THR A 244 11.72 18.68 9.33
CA THR A 244 11.22 17.79 10.38
C THR A 244 12.00 16.47 10.41
N VAL A 245 11.70 15.62 11.40
CA VAL A 245 12.26 14.26 11.48
C VAL A 245 11.18 13.26 11.13
N ILE A 246 11.52 12.30 10.25
CA ILE A 246 10.64 11.23 9.78
C ILE A 246 11.34 9.91 10.09
N GLU A 247 10.80 9.12 11.02
CA GLU A 247 11.48 7.94 11.54
C GLU A 247 10.53 6.92 12.18
N GLY A 248 11.05 5.74 12.49
CA GLY A 248 10.41 4.74 13.33
C GLY A 248 9.04 4.31 12.84
N ALA A 249 8.04 4.44 13.72
CA ALA A 249 6.68 3.99 13.45
C ALA A 249 5.95 4.76 12.32
N ASP A 250 6.44 5.91 11.92
CA ASP A 250 5.87 6.68 10.81
C ASP A 250 6.23 6.05 9.46
N ILE A 251 7.43 5.50 9.31
CA ILE A 251 7.95 4.98 8.04
C ILE A 251 7.00 3.98 7.36
N PRO A 252 6.49 2.93 8.01
CA PRO A 252 5.57 1.98 7.36
C PRO A 252 4.28 2.63 6.84
N THR A 253 3.85 3.74 7.42
CA THR A 253 2.59 4.42 7.09
C THR A 253 2.72 5.37 5.89
N LEU A 254 3.95 5.68 5.46
CA LEU A 254 4.26 6.65 4.40
C LEU A 254 5.47 6.28 3.53
N ILE A 255 5.96 5.04 3.60
CA ILE A 255 7.18 4.60 2.90
C ILE A 255 7.13 4.91 1.40
N ASP A 256 5.95 4.82 0.81
CA ASP A 256 5.75 5.05 -0.62
C ASP A 256 5.69 6.56 -0.96
N GLU A 257 5.47 7.43 0.01
CA GLU A 257 5.40 8.91 -0.12
C GLU A 257 6.74 9.59 0.18
N ILE A 258 7.74 8.85 0.67
CA ILE A 258 9.07 9.42 1.02
C ILE A 258 9.71 10.16 -0.16
N PRO A 259 9.65 9.70 -1.43
CA PRO A 259 10.18 10.49 -2.56
C PRO A 259 9.55 11.89 -2.65
N MET A 260 8.23 11.98 -2.50
CA MET A 260 7.55 13.28 -2.53
C MET A 260 7.89 14.15 -1.31
N LEU A 261 7.98 13.53 -0.12
CA LEU A 261 8.38 14.22 1.11
C LEU A 261 9.82 14.74 1.02
N ALA A 262 10.74 14.03 0.36
CA ALA A 262 12.10 14.49 0.13
C ALA A 262 12.13 15.73 -0.78
N VAL A 263 11.30 15.78 -1.82
CA VAL A 263 11.12 16.99 -2.64
C VAL A 263 10.57 18.12 -1.78
N MET A 264 9.51 17.90 -1.01
CA MET A 264 8.95 18.93 -0.11
C MET A 264 10.01 19.45 0.88
N ALA A 265 10.83 18.56 1.43
CA ALA A 265 11.92 18.91 2.34
C ALA A 265 12.98 19.78 1.69
N ALA A 266 13.29 19.57 0.40
CA ALA A 266 14.25 20.39 -0.32
C ALA A 266 13.79 21.84 -0.53
N PHE A 267 12.48 22.07 -0.61
CA PHE A 267 11.88 23.41 -0.65
C PHE A 267 11.57 23.99 0.74
N ALA A 268 11.54 23.17 1.79
CA ALA A 268 11.22 23.60 3.16
C ALA A 268 12.38 24.34 3.82
N GLU A 269 12.12 25.25 4.75
CA GLU A 269 13.15 25.93 5.54
C GLU A 269 13.72 24.98 6.61
N GLY A 270 15.03 24.90 6.70
CA GLY A 270 15.74 24.12 7.73
C GLY A 270 16.10 22.69 7.29
N THR A 271 16.29 21.79 8.25
CA THR A 271 16.78 20.44 8.01
C THR A 271 15.68 19.40 8.20
N THR A 272 15.53 18.52 7.22
CA THR A 272 14.70 17.29 7.35
C THR A 272 15.63 16.08 7.43
N VAL A 273 15.34 15.18 8.39
CA VAL A 273 16.05 13.92 8.56
C VAL A 273 15.07 12.77 8.32
N ILE A 274 15.37 11.89 7.39
CA ILE A 274 14.62 10.65 7.12
C ILE A 274 15.53 9.50 7.50
N ARG A 275 15.06 8.59 8.37
CA ARG A 275 15.81 7.39 8.79
C ARG A 275 14.89 6.20 9.00
N ASP A 276 15.44 5.00 9.26
CA ASP A 276 14.70 3.73 9.38
C ASP A 276 13.95 3.33 8.08
N ALA A 277 14.36 3.87 6.93
CA ALA A 277 13.69 3.71 5.64
C ALA A 277 14.48 2.83 4.64
N GLN A 278 15.30 1.90 5.14
CA GLN A 278 16.16 1.03 4.31
C GLN A 278 15.37 0.21 3.28
N GLU A 279 14.08 -0.04 3.51
CA GLU A 279 13.22 -0.73 2.54
C GLU A 279 13.10 0.01 1.20
N LEU A 280 13.38 1.32 1.16
CA LEU A 280 13.42 2.10 -0.07
C LEU A 280 14.48 1.62 -1.07
N LYS A 281 15.56 0.98 -0.59
CA LYS A 281 16.64 0.45 -1.45
C LYS A 281 16.22 -0.76 -2.29
N VAL A 282 15.14 -1.43 -1.92
CA VAL A 282 14.65 -2.67 -2.57
C VAL A 282 13.26 -2.51 -3.20
N LYS A 283 12.86 -1.29 -3.51
CA LYS A 283 11.64 -0.99 -4.26
C LYS A 283 11.87 -1.18 -5.77
N GLU A 284 11.15 -0.44 -6.62
CA GLU A 284 11.31 -0.45 -8.08
C GLU A 284 12.71 0.03 -8.51
N SER A 285 13.29 0.93 -7.71
CA SER A 285 14.68 1.41 -7.80
C SER A 285 15.26 1.52 -6.39
N ASP A 286 16.57 1.76 -6.24
CA ASP A 286 17.11 2.29 -4.98
C ASP A 286 16.68 3.75 -4.82
N ARG A 287 15.48 3.95 -4.23
CA ARG A 287 14.87 5.27 -4.10
C ARG A 287 15.72 6.25 -3.29
N ILE A 288 16.54 5.78 -2.35
CA ILE A 288 17.45 6.66 -1.59
C ILE A 288 18.51 7.23 -2.54
N ALA A 289 19.22 6.36 -3.23
CA ALA A 289 20.29 6.77 -4.14
C ALA A 289 19.76 7.66 -5.28
N VAL A 290 18.62 7.27 -5.89
CA VAL A 290 18.01 8.00 -7.02
C VAL A 290 17.50 9.38 -6.59
N MET A 291 16.87 9.50 -5.42
CA MET A 291 16.41 10.79 -4.89
C MET A 291 17.60 11.72 -4.59
N VAL A 292 18.64 11.19 -3.95
CA VAL A 292 19.85 11.97 -3.61
C VAL A 292 20.53 12.49 -4.88
N ASP A 293 20.73 11.65 -5.90
CA ASP A 293 21.36 12.05 -7.14
C ASP A 293 20.56 13.13 -7.87
N ASN A 294 19.27 12.92 -8.07
CA ASN A 294 18.41 13.85 -8.80
C ASN A 294 18.21 15.20 -8.06
N LEU A 295 18.03 15.19 -6.73
CA LEU A 295 17.92 16.44 -5.97
C LEU A 295 19.25 17.22 -5.97
N LYS A 296 20.41 16.54 -5.93
CA LYS A 296 21.72 17.22 -6.13
C LYS A 296 21.86 17.87 -7.49
N ARG A 297 21.35 17.23 -8.55
CA ARG A 297 21.33 17.84 -9.90
C ARG A 297 20.51 19.12 -9.94
N MET A 298 19.45 19.24 -9.13
CA MET A 298 18.66 20.45 -8.97
C MET A 298 19.31 21.51 -8.07
N GLY A 299 20.46 21.23 -7.46
CA GLY A 299 21.16 22.15 -6.54
C GLY A 299 20.77 21.99 -5.07
N ALA A 300 20.02 20.95 -4.70
CA ALA A 300 19.68 20.68 -3.30
C ALA A 300 20.92 20.26 -2.47
N ASP A 301 20.90 20.66 -1.21
CA ASP A 301 21.87 20.22 -0.20
C ASP A 301 21.32 18.97 0.49
N ILE A 302 21.72 17.82 0.01
CA ILE A 302 21.21 16.52 0.44
C ILE A 302 22.34 15.50 0.57
N GLU A 303 22.25 14.67 1.60
CA GLU A 303 23.13 13.54 1.85
C GLU A 303 22.30 12.26 2.04
N GLY A 304 22.72 11.16 1.38
CA GLY A 304 22.15 9.82 1.60
C GLY A 304 22.83 9.16 2.80
N THR A 305 22.03 8.47 3.62
CA THR A 305 22.50 7.61 4.71
C THR A 305 22.26 6.14 4.37
N ASP A 306 22.68 5.22 5.25
CA ASP A 306 22.46 3.80 5.04
C ASP A 306 20.97 3.41 5.02
N ASP A 307 20.12 4.18 5.68
CA ASP A 307 18.71 3.91 5.88
C ASP A 307 17.76 5.08 5.57
N GLY A 308 18.29 6.15 4.93
CA GLY A 308 17.50 7.33 4.64
C GLY A 308 18.29 8.46 4.00
N MET A 309 17.97 9.71 4.38
CA MET A 309 18.62 10.90 3.84
C MET A 309 18.48 12.11 4.78
N ILE A 310 19.44 13.03 4.69
CA ILE A 310 19.42 14.33 5.38
C ILE A 310 19.33 15.41 4.30
N ILE A 311 18.38 16.33 4.45
CA ILE A 311 18.07 17.35 3.46
C ILE A 311 18.10 18.72 4.15
N HIS A 312 19.00 19.59 3.70
CA HIS A 312 19.07 20.99 4.14
C HIS A 312 18.36 21.88 3.11
N GLY A 313 17.09 22.15 3.36
CA GLY A 313 16.23 22.88 2.44
C GLY A 313 16.38 24.40 2.50
N GLY A 314 15.50 25.10 1.78
CA GLY A 314 15.46 26.56 1.73
C GLY A 314 16.44 27.18 0.73
N LYS A 315 17.20 26.40 -0.03
CA LYS A 315 18.00 26.89 -1.15
C LYS A 315 17.17 26.95 -2.43
N PRO A 316 17.38 27.94 -3.32
CA PRO A 316 16.77 27.94 -4.64
C PRO A 316 17.17 26.69 -5.43
N LEU A 317 16.17 26.00 -5.98
CA LEU A 317 16.36 24.83 -6.84
C LEU A 317 16.09 25.20 -8.29
N HIS A 318 16.79 24.52 -9.20
CA HIS A 318 16.66 24.76 -10.64
C HIS A 318 16.28 23.47 -11.39
N GLY A 319 15.73 23.62 -12.57
CA GLY A 319 15.42 22.51 -13.48
C GLY A 319 16.69 21.73 -13.86
N ALA A 320 16.54 20.44 -14.05
CA ALA A 320 17.60 19.51 -14.37
C ALA A 320 17.09 18.34 -15.22
N VAL A 321 18.02 17.55 -15.73
CA VAL A 321 17.69 16.24 -16.33
C VAL A 321 17.61 15.22 -15.21
N ILE A 322 16.42 14.67 -15.04
CA ILE A 322 16.06 13.70 -14.00
C ILE A 322 16.05 12.31 -14.62
N ASP A 323 16.81 11.40 -14.05
CA ASP A 323 16.70 9.97 -14.37
C ASP A 323 15.80 9.29 -13.34
N SER A 324 14.60 8.90 -13.78
CA SER A 324 13.65 8.24 -12.90
C SER A 324 13.96 6.76 -12.65
N HIS A 325 14.88 6.17 -13.40
CA HIS A 325 15.14 4.73 -13.38
C HIS A 325 13.86 3.89 -13.58
N LEU A 326 12.91 4.38 -14.40
CA LEU A 326 11.59 3.81 -14.64
C LEU A 326 10.72 3.67 -13.36
N ASP A 327 11.08 4.37 -12.29
CA ASP A 327 10.27 4.44 -11.07
C ASP A 327 9.27 5.61 -11.18
N HIS A 328 7.99 5.26 -11.32
CA HIS A 328 6.91 6.22 -11.45
C HIS A 328 6.80 7.20 -10.28
N ARG A 329 7.19 6.78 -9.04
CA ARG A 329 7.14 7.67 -7.87
C ARG A 329 8.22 8.72 -7.93
N ILE A 330 9.40 8.37 -8.42
CA ILE A 330 10.47 9.31 -8.69
C ILE A 330 10.01 10.29 -9.77
N ALA A 331 9.58 9.79 -10.91
CA ALA A 331 9.14 10.63 -12.03
C ALA A 331 8.06 11.65 -11.61
N MET A 332 7.01 11.20 -10.91
CA MET A 332 5.93 12.09 -10.45
C MET A 332 6.40 13.10 -9.39
N SER A 333 7.31 12.72 -8.49
CA SER A 333 7.84 13.64 -7.48
C SER A 333 8.62 14.79 -8.13
N PHE A 334 9.44 14.47 -9.13
CA PHE A 334 10.18 15.51 -9.86
C PHE A 334 9.31 16.29 -10.85
N ALA A 335 8.23 15.70 -11.38
CA ALA A 335 7.24 16.46 -12.14
C ALA A 335 6.61 17.59 -11.30
N VAL A 336 6.28 17.31 -10.03
CA VAL A 336 5.81 18.35 -9.10
C VAL A 336 6.92 19.38 -8.84
N ALA A 337 8.16 18.93 -8.55
CA ALA A 337 9.29 19.84 -8.35
C ALA A 337 9.48 20.79 -9.55
N GLY A 338 9.32 20.29 -10.78
CA GLY A 338 9.44 21.05 -12.02
C GLY A 338 8.40 22.16 -12.18
N THR A 339 7.25 22.09 -11.49
CA THR A 339 6.25 23.16 -11.51
C THR A 339 6.62 24.36 -10.63
N ILE A 340 7.65 24.22 -9.78
CA ILE A 340 7.98 25.19 -8.72
C ILE A 340 9.40 25.76 -8.90
N CYS A 341 10.33 24.96 -9.41
CA CYS A 341 11.72 25.39 -9.62
C CYS A 341 11.87 26.28 -10.86
N GLU A 342 12.95 27.06 -10.92
CA GLU A 342 13.30 27.84 -12.10
C GLU A 342 13.95 26.95 -13.19
N GLY A 343 13.70 27.25 -14.46
CA GLY A 343 14.28 26.55 -15.61
C GLY A 343 13.47 25.35 -16.10
N THR A 344 14.06 24.54 -16.97
CA THR A 344 13.41 23.40 -17.61
C THR A 344 13.78 22.09 -16.90
N MET A 345 12.80 21.23 -16.72
CA MET A 345 12.99 19.88 -16.19
C MET A 345 12.67 18.85 -17.25
N ASP A 346 13.64 17.97 -17.54
CA ASP A 346 13.46 16.82 -18.42
C ASP A 346 13.45 15.55 -17.55
N ILE A 347 12.42 14.71 -17.68
CA ILE A 347 12.27 13.46 -16.92
C ILE A 347 12.40 12.28 -17.89
N LEU A 348 13.40 11.45 -17.67
CA LEU A 348 13.74 10.27 -18.46
C LEU A 348 13.19 8.97 -17.85
#